data_665652f7ac460d5fe9aa376eaa2a0be4
#
_entry.id   665652f7ac460d5fe9aa376eaa2a0be4
#
_cell.length_a   1.000
_cell.length_b   1.000
_cell.length_c   1.000
_cell.angle_alpha   90.00
_cell.angle_beta   90.00
_cell.angle_gamma   90.00
#
_symmetry.space_group_name_H-M   'P 1'
#
loop_
_entity.id
_entity.type
_entity.pdbx_description
1 polymer ?
#
loop_
_entity_poly.entity_id
_entity_poly.type
_entity_poly.pdbx_seq_one_letter_code
_entity_poly.pdbx_strand_id
1 'polypeptide(L)'
;MCRWFAYISPSEPTLLADVLITPSNAITKQCSEHYLPYLLPHGEEKELDDASDELLRMRNSLLNMDGLGVAWYTPSASAYTNKKAGMRPALYKSQSPPTNDFNFRSLCDNTESNCLFAHIRATSGSVVTPVNSHPFTFGRHTFMHNGRCQRHSTQAPFQ
;
A
#
# COMPACT_ATOMS: atom_id res chain seq x y z
N MET A 1 1.15 11.43 2.04
CA MET A 1 2.42 10.66 2.15
C MET A 1 2.12 9.19 1.93
N CYS A 2 2.90 8.50 1.10
CA CYS A 2 2.77 7.05 0.92
C CYS A 2 3.11 6.30 2.19
N ARG A 3 2.52 5.12 2.38
CA ARG A 3 2.77 4.21 3.49
C ARG A 3 2.97 2.81 2.94
N TRP A 4 3.81 2.03 3.59
CA TRP A 4 3.98 0.64 3.24
C TRP A 4 4.06 -0.24 4.49
N PHE A 5 3.66 -1.47 4.33
CA PHE A 5 3.71 -2.52 5.34
C PHE A 5 4.22 -3.81 4.71
N ALA A 6 5.01 -4.56 5.43
CA ALA A 6 5.47 -5.87 5.02
C ALA A 6 5.41 -6.83 6.21
N TYR A 7 4.95 -8.04 5.95
CA TYR A 7 4.95 -9.16 6.87
C TYR A 7 5.63 -10.35 6.24
N ILE A 8 6.46 -11.03 7.00
CA ILE A 8 7.07 -12.29 6.61
C ILE A 8 7.24 -13.18 7.85
N SER A 9 6.76 -14.40 7.77
CA SER A 9 6.97 -15.45 8.78
C SER A 9 7.22 -16.76 8.08
N PRO A 10 8.32 -17.47 8.42
CA PRO A 10 8.60 -18.77 7.83
C PRO A 10 7.63 -19.86 8.24
N SER A 11 7.04 -19.77 9.43
CA SER A 11 6.30 -20.83 10.09
C SER A 11 4.82 -20.55 10.32
N GLU A 12 4.42 -19.29 10.36
CA GLU A 12 3.07 -18.89 10.76
C GLU A 12 2.40 -18.07 9.66
N PRO A 13 1.50 -18.68 8.87
CA PRO A 13 0.62 -17.90 8.03
C PRO A 13 -0.31 -17.03 8.88
N THR A 14 -0.60 -15.84 8.42
CA THR A 14 -1.56 -14.96 9.05
C THR A 14 -2.67 -14.62 8.09
N LEU A 15 -3.86 -14.44 8.61
CA LEU A 15 -4.98 -13.88 7.85
C LEU A 15 -4.63 -12.45 7.44
N LEU A 16 -4.87 -12.08 6.20
CA LEU A 16 -4.56 -10.72 5.74
C LEU A 16 -5.31 -9.67 6.57
N ALA A 17 -6.53 -9.98 7.02
CA ALA A 17 -7.33 -9.12 7.87
C ALA A 17 -6.66 -8.81 9.20
N ASP A 18 -5.96 -9.79 9.80
CA ASP A 18 -5.34 -9.65 11.12
C ASP A 18 -4.18 -8.65 11.14
N VAL A 19 -3.60 -8.36 10.01
CA VAL A 19 -2.48 -7.41 9.91
C VAL A 19 -2.79 -6.16 9.11
N LEU A 20 -3.76 -6.21 8.19
CA LEU A 20 -4.09 -5.07 7.33
C LEU A 20 -5.33 -4.30 7.78
N ILE A 21 -6.24 -4.90 8.55
CA ILE A 21 -7.54 -4.33 8.91
C ILE A 21 -7.74 -4.25 10.42
N THR A 22 -7.51 -5.36 11.14
CA THR A 22 -7.88 -5.50 12.56
C THR A 22 -7.08 -4.57 13.49
N PRO A 23 -5.75 -4.45 13.38
CA PRO A 23 -4.97 -3.64 14.31
C PRO A 23 -5.44 -2.18 14.36
N SER A 24 -5.33 -1.55 15.53
CA SER A 24 -5.68 -0.13 15.69
C SER A 24 -4.92 0.77 14.72
N ASN A 25 -3.65 0.45 14.47
CA ASN A 25 -2.75 1.18 13.58
C ASN A 25 -2.56 0.48 12.21
N ALA A 26 -3.55 -0.31 11.78
CA ALA A 26 -3.48 -0.96 10.48
C ALA A 26 -3.27 0.06 9.35
N ILE A 27 -2.48 -0.32 8.33
CA ILE A 27 -2.19 0.56 7.20
C ILE A 27 -3.47 1.10 6.53
N THR A 28 -4.55 0.31 6.52
CA THR A 28 -5.85 0.68 5.97
C THR A 28 -6.57 1.76 6.78
N LYS A 29 -6.37 1.79 8.10
CA LYS A 29 -6.95 2.81 8.99
C LYS A 29 -6.21 4.13 8.92
N GLN A 30 -4.92 4.09 8.63
CA GLN A 30 -4.09 5.29 8.49
C GLN A 30 -4.53 6.21 7.34
N CYS A 31 -5.45 5.78 6.47
CA CYS A 31 -6.03 6.62 5.42
C CYS A 31 -7.09 7.58 5.94
N SER A 32 -7.80 7.21 7.01
CA SER A 32 -8.96 7.92 7.53
C SER A 32 -8.74 8.52 8.93
N GLU A 33 -7.68 8.13 9.63
CA GLU A 33 -7.40 8.57 10.99
C GLU A 33 -6.33 9.66 11.02
N HIS A 34 -6.39 10.52 12.04
CA HIS A 34 -5.56 11.72 12.23
C HIS A 34 -4.10 11.38 12.60
N TYR A 35 -3.41 10.69 11.71
CA TYR A 35 -2.04 10.27 11.96
C TYR A 35 -0.99 11.36 11.72
N LEU A 36 -1.33 12.37 10.90
CA LEU A 36 -0.35 13.32 10.40
C LEU A 36 0.15 14.37 11.40
N PRO A 37 -0.65 14.86 12.37
CA PRO A 37 -0.14 15.87 13.30
C PRO A 37 1.04 15.40 14.14
N TYR A 38 1.10 14.09 14.44
CA TYR A 38 2.16 13.50 15.28
C TYR A 38 3.38 12.99 14.48
N LEU A 39 3.28 12.96 13.15
CA LEU A 39 4.33 12.44 12.26
C LEU A 39 5.05 13.52 11.45
N LEU A 40 4.66 14.78 11.58
CA LEU A 40 5.37 15.89 10.95
C LEU A 40 6.50 16.36 11.86
N PRO A 41 7.76 15.98 11.61
CA PRO A 41 8.88 16.34 12.50
C PRO A 41 9.29 17.81 12.45
N HIS A 42 8.58 18.67 11.70
CA HIS A 42 8.95 20.04 11.43
C HIS A 42 7.82 21.08 11.52
N GLY A 43 6.66 20.70 12.06
CA GLY A 43 5.65 21.69 12.44
C GLY A 43 6.00 22.25 13.82
N GLU A 44 6.08 23.56 14.01
CA GLU A 44 6.12 24.13 15.35
C GLU A 44 4.83 23.72 16.07
N GLU A 45 4.95 23.22 17.31
CA GLU A 45 3.82 22.77 18.14
C GLU A 45 2.66 23.77 18.18
N LYS A 46 2.94 25.05 18.00
CA LYS A 46 1.97 26.14 17.97
C LYS A 46 1.04 26.17 16.76
N GLU A 47 1.47 25.62 15.60
CA GLU A 47 0.62 25.56 14.39
C GLU A 47 -0.34 24.37 14.42
N LEU A 48 -0.09 23.41 15.29
CA LEU A 48 -0.92 22.21 15.44
C LEU A 48 -2.10 22.42 16.38
N ASP A 49 -1.96 23.27 17.40
CA ASP A 49 -3.00 23.54 18.39
C ASP A 49 -4.12 24.44 17.87
N ASP A 50 -3.85 25.28 16.84
CA ASP A 50 -4.82 26.21 16.25
C ASP A 50 -5.55 25.66 15.01
N ALA A 51 -5.12 24.52 14.49
CA ALA A 51 -5.81 23.91 13.37
C ALA A 51 -7.07 23.20 13.87
N SER A 52 -8.26 23.69 13.45
CA SER A 52 -9.51 23.00 13.76
C SER A 52 -9.44 21.54 13.26
N ASP A 53 -9.98 20.61 14.03
CA ASP A 53 -10.10 19.19 13.68
C ASP A 53 -10.64 18.95 12.26
N GLU A 54 -11.48 19.86 11.80
CA GLU A 54 -12.09 19.83 10.46
C GLU A 54 -11.08 20.16 9.36
N LEU A 55 -10.19 21.11 9.59
CA LEU A 55 -9.12 21.46 8.66
C LEU A 55 -8.08 20.34 8.57
N LEU A 56 -7.78 19.68 9.68
CA LEU A 56 -6.90 18.52 9.72
C LEU A 56 -7.53 17.31 9.00
N ARG A 57 -8.84 17.07 9.19
CA ARG A 57 -9.60 16.06 8.47
C ARG A 57 -9.60 16.33 6.97
N MET A 58 -9.84 17.57 6.58
CA MET A 58 -9.84 17.98 5.17
C MET A 58 -8.44 17.84 4.53
N ARG A 59 -7.39 18.28 5.21
CA ARG A 59 -6.00 18.08 4.75
C ARG A 59 -5.65 16.60 4.65
N ASN A 60 -6.07 15.79 5.62
CA ASN A 60 -5.80 14.35 5.63
C ASN A 60 -6.59 13.61 4.54
N SER A 61 -7.85 13.98 4.28
CA SER A 61 -8.67 13.37 3.23
C SER A 61 -8.15 13.68 1.84
N LEU A 62 -7.65 14.91 1.62
CA LEU A 62 -7.10 15.35 0.33
C LEU A 62 -5.71 14.79 0.02
N LEU A 63 -4.94 14.38 1.05
CA LEU A 63 -3.52 14.08 0.89
C LEU A 63 -3.18 12.59 1.06
N ASN A 64 -4.12 11.74 1.46
CA ASN A 64 -3.74 10.49 2.09
C ASN A 64 -3.97 9.21 1.30
N MET A 65 -4.72 9.24 0.18
CA MET A 65 -4.95 8.01 -0.56
C MET A 65 -5.31 8.24 -2.03
N ASP A 66 -4.43 7.82 -2.93
CA ASP A 66 -4.64 7.75 -4.38
C ASP A 66 -4.60 6.31 -4.90
N GLY A 67 -4.48 5.35 -4.01
CA GLY A 67 -4.52 3.94 -4.35
C GLY A 67 -3.99 3.02 -3.24
N LEU A 68 -4.59 1.86 -3.16
CA LEU A 68 -4.18 0.74 -2.35
C LEU A 68 -3.61 -0.34 -3.25
N GLY A 69 -2.53 -0.97 -2.84
CA GLY A 69 -2.07 -2.21 -3.43
C GLY A 69 -1.60 -3.18 -2.36
N VAL A 70 -1.95 -4.43 -2.54
CA VAL A 70 -1.53 -5.55 -1.69
C VAL A 70 -1.02 -6.68 -2.57
N ALA A 71 0.11 -7.25 -2.19
CA ALA A 71 0.63 -8.48 -2.76
C ALA A 71 0.85 -9.49 -1.64
N TRP A 72 0.48 -10.73 -1.87
CA TRP A 72 0.74 -11.83 -0.94
C TRP A 72 1.22 -13.05 -1.70
N TYR A 73 2.02 -13.88 -1.04
CA TYR A 73 2.52 -15.09 -1.66
C TYR A 73 1.59 -16.26 -1.37
N THR A 74 1.20 -16.95 -2.42
CA THR A 74 0.33 -18.12 -2.34
C THR A 74 0.89 -19.25 -3.19
N PRO A 75 0.73 -20.51 -2.77
CA PRO A 75 1.04 -21.64 -3.63
C PRO A 75 0.04 -21.66 -4.79
N SER A 76 0.55 -21.65 -6.01
CA SER A 76 -0.29 -21.75 -7.19
C SER A 76 0.21 -22.85 -8.10
N ALA A 77 -0.68 -23.78 -8.43
CA ALA A 77 -0.49 -24.76 -9.47
C ALA A 77 -1.66 -24.64 -10.44
N SER A 78 -1.40 -24.83 -11.72
CA SER A 78 -2.45 -24.87 -12.73
C SER A 78 -2.49 -26.26 -13.34
N ALA A 79 -3.66 -26.88 -13.33
CA ALA A 79 -3.90 -28.14 -14.03
C ALA A 79 -3.90 -27.99 -15.57
N TYR A 80 -4.05 -26.75 -16.05
CA TYR A 80 -4.20 -26.45 -17.48
C TYR A 80 -2.96 -25.81 -18.12
N THR A 81 -2.00 -25.43 -17.32
CA THR A 81 -0.75 -24.83 -17.82
C THR A 81 0.44 -25.54 -17.20
N ASN A 82 1.54 -25.72 -17.97
CA ASN A 82 2.79 -26.31 -17.49
C ASN A 82 3.54 -25.41 -16.48
N LYS A 83 2.84 -24.53 -15.77
CA LYS A 83 3.46 -23.72 -14.72
C LYS A 83 3.76 -24.61 -13.52
N LYS A 84 5.04 -24.77 -13.22
CA LYS A 84 5.49 -25.51 -12.03
C LYS A 84 4.84 -24.95 -10.79
N ALA A 85 4.38 -25.82 -9.90
CA ALA A 85 3.90 -25.45 -8.58
C ALA A 85 4.97 -24.64 -7.83
N GLY A 86 4.54 -23.64 -7.06
CA GLY A 86 5.44 -22.84 -6.25
C GLY A 86 4.77 -21.57 -5.75
N MET A 87 5.42 -20.93 -4.77
CA MET A 87 4.97 -19.66 -4.22
C MET A 87 5.07 -18.56 -5.28
N ARG A 88 3.99 -17.84 -5.47
CA ARG A 88 3.88 -16.73 -6.41
C ARG A 88 3.13 -15.56 -5.77
N PRO A 89 3.48 -14.34 -6.11
CA PRO A 89 2.71 -13.19 -5.66
C PRO A 89 1.35 -13.14 -6.38
N ALA A 90 0.30 -13.10 -5.60
CA ALA A 90 -1.01 -12.63 -5.99
C ALA A 90 -1.08 -11.12 -5.72
N LEU A 91 -1.89 -10.39 -6.47
CA LEU A 91 -1.90 -8.94 -6.44
C LEU A 91 -3.34 -8.42 -6.46
N TYR A 92 -3.62 -7.51 -5.54
CA TYR A 92 -4.83 -6.71 -5.52
C TYR A 92 -4.48 -5.23 -5.55
N LYS A 93 -5.13 -4.46 -6.41
CA LYS A 93 -4.97 -3.01 -6.51
C LYS A 93 -6.31 -2.32 -6.66
N SER A 94 -6.52 -1.25 -5.90
CA SER A 94 -7.76 -0.47 -5.91
C SER A 94 -7.45 1.01 -5.73
N GLN A 95 -8.32 1.86 -6.28
CA GLN A 95 -8.34 3.31 -6.01
C GLN A 95 -9.39 3.66 -4.97
N SER A 96 -10.27 2.72 -4.65
CA SER A 96 -11.28 2.91 -3.61
C SER A 96 -10.65 2.92 -2.23
N PRO A 97 -11.14 3.76 -1.31
CA PRO A 97 -10.73 3.70 0.08
C PRO A 97 -10.96 2.30 0.65
N PRO A 98 -10.02 1.75 1.45
CA PRO A 98 -10.11 0.39 1.99
C PRO A 98 -11.40 0.15 2.80
N THR A 99 -11.92 1.19 3.43
CA THR A 99 -13.18 1.16 4.20
C THR A 99 -14.41 0.93 3.35
N ASN A 100 -14.35 1.32 2.07
CA ASN A 100 -15.46 1.22 1.11
C ASN A 100 -15.23 0.11 0.08
N ASP A 101 -14.16 -0.65 0.21
CA ASP A 101 -13.79 -1.70 -0.72
C ASP A 101 -14.16 -3.07 -0.16
N PHE A 102 -15.40 -3.49 -0.41
CA PHE A 102 -15.93 -4.78 0.05
C PHE A 102 -15.17 -5.98 -0.53
N ASN A 103 -14.69 -5.87 -1.76
CA ASN A 103 -13.91 -6.94 -2.39
C ASN A 103 -12.56 -7.11 -1.68
N PHE A 104 -11.91 -6.01 -1.36
CA PHE A 104 -10.69 -6.02 -0.57
C PHE A 104 -10.92 -6.64 0.81
N ARG A 105 -12.00 -6.23 1.49
CA ARG A 105 -12.34 -6.78 2.80
C ARG A 105 -12.58 -8.28 2.74
N SER A 106 -13.43 -8.73 1.80
CA SER A 106 -13.71 -10.16 1.60
C SER A 106 -12.44 -10.96 1.30
N LEU A 107 -11.52 -10.39 0.50
CA LEU A 107 -10.24 -11.01 0.22
C LEU A 107 -9.39 -11.14 1.49
N CYS A 108 -9.30 -10.10 2.30
CA CYS A 108 -8.53 -10.10 3.53
C CYS A 108 -9.07 -11.07 4.57
N ASP A 109 -10.41 -11.19 4.67
CA ASP A 109 -11.10 -12.07 5.62
C ASP A 109 -10.97 -13.57 5.26
N ASN A 110 -10.56 -13.90 4.03
CA ASN A 110 -10.54 -15.27 3.52
C ASN A 110 -9.19 -15.70 2.94
N THR A 111 -8.12 -14.92 3.17
CA THR A 111 -6.81 -15.23 2.60
C THR A 111 -5.74 -15.23 3.68
N GLU A 112 -4.99 -16.32 3.76
CA GLU A 112 -3.81 -16.45 4.61
C GLU A 112 -2.53 -16.41 3.80
N SER A 113 -1.46 -15.85 4.39
CA SER A 113 -0.15 -15.86 3.77
C SER A 113 0.98 -15.75 4.81
N ASN A 114 2.10 -16.39 4.49
CA ASN A 114 3.34 -16.22 5.22
C ASN A 114 4.13 -14.98 4.82
N CYS A 115 3.79 -14.38 3.69
CA CYS A 115 4.51 -13.22 3.20
C CYS A 115 3.56 -12.30 2.43
N LEU A 116 3.44 -11.07 2.88
CA LEU A 116 2.61 -10.07 2.24
C LEU A 116 3.25 -8.67 2.27
N PHE A 117 2.87 -7.86 1.31
CA PHE A 117 3.27 -6.47 1.14
C PHE A 117 2.02 -5.63 0.89
N ALA A 118 1.90 -4.51 1.57
CA ALA A 118 0.82 -3.55 1.36
C ALA A 118 1.39 -2.14 1.20
N HIS A 119 0.78 -1.37 0.34
CA HIS A 119 1.18 0.00 0.07
C HIS A 119 -0.03 0.89 -0.15
N ILE A 120 -0.05 2.01 0.53
CA ILE A 120 -0.97 3.10 0.26
C ILE A 120 -0.22 4.22 -0.43
N ARG A 121 -0.68 4.53 -1.63
CA ARG A 121 -0.13 5.60 -2.43
C ARG A 121 -0.79 6.92 -2.07
N ALA A 122 0.03 7.96 -1.93
CA ALA A 122 -0.40 9.35 -1.95
C ALA A 122 0.53 10.09 -2.92
N THR A 123 0.02 10.46 -4.07
CA THR A 123 0.83 11.05 -5.15
C THR A 123 0.89 12.58 -5.06
N SER A 124 1.98 13.12 -5.53
CA SER A 124 2.14 14.55 -5.81
C SER A 124 2.43 14.73 -7.30
N GLY A 125 1.38 14.71 -8.14
CA GLY A 125 1.47 15.06 -9.55
C GLY A 125 1.65 13.92 -10.55
N SER A 126 1.53 12.64 -10.16
CA SER A 126 1.46 11.53 -11.12
C SER A 126 0.03 10.99 -11.26
N VAL A 127 -0.28 10.43 -12.43
CA VAL A 127 -1.63 9.93 -12.74
C VAL A 127 -2.08 8.89 -11.72
N VAL A 128 -3.30 9.07 -11.19
CA VAL A 128 -3.95 8.14 -10.29
C VAL A 128 -4.49 6.97 -11.12
N THR A 129 -3.83 5.83 -11.03
CA THR A 129 -4.22 4.61 -11.75
C THR A 129 -3.65 3.39 -11.01
N PRO A 130 -4.35 2.23 -11.01
CA PRO A 130 -3.85 1.01 -10.38
C PRO A 130 -2.49 0.55 -10.89
N VAL A 131 -2.18 0.82 -12.16
CA VAL A 131 -0.86 0.49 -12.75
C VAL A 131 0.28 1.18 -12.01
N ASN A 132 0.05 2.40 -11.52
CA ASN A 132 1.06 3.19 -10.79
C ASN A 132 1.07 2.92 -9.28
N SER A 133 0.21 2.04 -8.78
CA SER A 133 0.18 1.69 -7.36
C SER A 133 1.12 0.52 -7.07
N HIS A 134 1.89 0.62 -5.99
CA HIS A 134 2.69 -0.49 -5.48
C HIS A 134 1.81 -1.53 -4.78
N PRO A 135 2.26 -2.78 -4.58
CA PRO A 135 3.52 -3.34 -5.07
C PRO A 135 3.53 -3.62 -6.58
N PHE A 136 4.72 -3.70 -7.16
CA PHE A 136 4.95 -4.24 -8.50
C PHE A 136 5.45 -5.67 -8.42
N THR A 137 5.05 -6.51 -9.37
CA THR A 137 5.45 -7.91 -9.41
C THR A 137 6.08 -8.24 -10.77
N PHE A 138 7.16 -9.02 -10.72
CA PHE A 138 7.79 -9.59 -11.90
C PHE A 138 8.21 -11.03 -11.61
N GLY A 139 7.56 -11.98 -12.27
CA GLY A 139 7.78 -13.41 -12.01
C GLY A 139 7.44 -13.80 -10.57
N ARG A 140 8.46 -14.07 -9.75
CA ARG A 140 8.33 -14.43 -8.34
C ARG A 140 8.74 -13.29 -7.39
N HIS A 141 9.11 -12.16 -7.94
CA HIS A 141 9.61 -11.02 -7.17
C HIS A 141 8.51 -9.98 -6.98
N THR A 142 8.53 -9.36 -5.82
CA THR A 142 7.66 -8.24 -5.47
C THR A 142 8.53 -7.06 -5.04
N PHE A 143 8.18 -5.87 -5.50
CA PHE A 143 8.90 -4.64 -5.20
C PHE A 143 7.93 -3.54 -4.82
N MET A 144 8.28 -2.77 -3.79
CA MET A 144 7.62 -1.51 -3.45
C MET A 144 8.64 -0.52 -2.89
N HIS A 145 8.35 0.75 -3.04
CA HIS A 145 9.16 1.80 -2.44
C HIS A 145 8.29 2.99 -2.01
N ASN A 146 8.82 3.82 -1.14
CA ASN A 146 8.24 5.09 -0.76
C ASN A 146 9.26 6.18 -1.12
N GLY A 147 8.99 6.92 -2.20
CA GLY A 147 9.89 7.94 -2.71
C GLY A 147 9.63 8.27 -4.17
N ARG A 148 10.45 9.16 -4.70
CA ARG A 148 10.44 9.57 -6.11
C ARG A 148 11.76 9.16 -6.76
N CYS A 149 11.70 8.38 -7.84
CA CYS A 149 12.85 8.14 -8.69
C CYS A 149 13.06 9.37 -9.58
N GLN A 150 14.16 10.07 -9.43
CA GLN A 150 14.57 11.08 -10.41
C GLN A 150 15.05 10.34 -11.67
N ARG A 151 14.46 10.67 -12.82
CA ARG A 151 15.07 10.30 -14.09
C ARG A 151 16.39 11.08 -14.19
N HIS A 152 17.51 10.40 -14.14
CA HIS A 152 18.72 10.94 -14.73
C HIS A 152 18.47 11.00 -16.24
N SER A 153 18.24 12.19 -16.75
CA SER A 153 18.31 12.45 -18.18
C SER A 153 19.77 12.34 -18.60
N THR A 154 20.23 11.13 -18.88
CA THR A 154 21.38 10.95 -19.73
C THR A 154 20.94 11.27 -21.15
N GLN A 155 20.81 12.56 -21.47
CA GLN A 155 20.96 12.99 -22.84
C GLN A 155 22.45 12.83 -23.18
N ALA A 156 22.82 11.65 -23.67
CA ALA A 156 23.99 11.55 -24.52
C ALA A 156 23.61 12.24 -25.84
N PRO A 157 24.35 13.23 -26.29
CA PRO A 157 24.13 13.77 -27.64
C PRO A 157 24.49 12.67 -28.61
N PHE A 158 23.54 12.23 -29.40
CA PHE A 158 23.83 11.47 -30.59
C PHE A 158 24.57 12.43 -31.55
N GLN A 159 25.84 12.17 -31.78
CA GLN A 159 26.60 12.70 -32.89
C GLN A 159 26.36 11.81 -34.10
#